data_200435efe87a270d1d7a2925bde97901
#
_entry.id   200435efe87a270d1d7a2925bde97901
#
_cell.length_a   1.000
_cell.length_b   1.000
_cell.length_c   1.000
_cell.angle_alpha   90.00
_cell.angle_beta   90.00
_cell.angle_gamma   90.00
#
_symmetry.space_group_name_H-M   'P 1'
#
loop_
_entity.id
_entity.type
_entity.pdbx_description
1 polymer ?
#
loop_
_entity_poly.entity_id
_entity_poly.type
_entity_poly.pdbx_seq_one_letter_code
_entity_poly.pdbx_strand_id
1 'polypeptide(L)'
;MPATPDHPSGERVFLSAEWRDLVMLNYQIDPSLVARHVPQGTELDAFDGRTYVSLVGFRFLRTRLFGFVPLPFHTNFDEVNLRFYVKRREGDGEKCGVVFIREIVPRFAVAQLARLAYGENYVSLPMRHSVHTNGAGIRAEYQWQVARQWCGLRAEGPGASAYAAEGSIEQFITEHYWGYSAQRDGGCVEYHVSHAPWRVWGGAMAAFEGDAESVYGAEFGRVLHRTPDSAFIADGSSVRVFAGRRIS
;
A
#
# COMPACT_ATOMS: atom_id res chain seq x y z
N MET A 1 -16.28 3.71 18.26
CA MET A 1 -15.72 4.14 16.96
C MET A 1 -14.30 4.59 17.24
N PRO A 2 -13.27 3.99 16.61
CA PRO A 2 -11.92 4.50 16.72
C PRO A 2 -11.88 5.93 16.14
N ALA A 3 -11.20 6.84 16.83
CA ALA A 3 -11.07 8.23 16.42
C ALA A 3 -10.28 8.31 15.12
N THR A 4 -10.78 9.09 14.16
CA THR A 4 -9.99 9.49 13.00
C THR A 4 -8.80 10.30 13.51
N PRO A 5 -7.55 10.02 13.09
CA PRO A 5 -6.41 10.82 13.52
C PRO A 5 -6.64 12.29 13.21
N ASP A 6 -6.35 13.16 14.18
CA ASP A 6 -6.48 14.61 14.07
C ASP A 6 -5.69 15.11 12.85
N HIS A 7 -6.34 15.92 12.02
CA HIS A 7 -5.70 16.59 10.89
C HIS A 7 -4.79 17.70 11.40
N PRO A 8 -3.48 17.71 11.12
CA PRO A 8 -2.68 18.89 11.34
C PRO A 8 -3.29 20.06 10.53
N SER A 9 -3.71 21.11 11.23
CA SER A 9 -4.29 22.30 10.61
C SER A 9 -3.24 22.97 9.71
N GLY A 10 -3.46 22.94 8.38
CA GLY A 10 -2.61 23.62 7.39
C GLY A 10 -2.02 22.76 6.26
N GLU A 11 -2.17 21.44 6.28
CA GLU A 11 -1.68 20.60 5.20
C GLU A 11 -2.54 20.75 3.93
N ARG A 12 -1.87 20.84 2.77
CA ARG A 12 -2.56 20.93 1.48
C ARG A 12 -2.85 19.54 0.93
N VAL A 13 -4.10 19.25 0.61
CA VAL A 13 -4.49 18.02 -0.09
C VAL A 13 -3.84 18.03 -1.47
N PHE A 14 -3.00 17.03 -1.73
CA PHE A 14 -2.41 16.78 -3.05
C PHE A 14 -3.33 15.92 -3.91
N LEU A 15 -3.92 14.86 -3.32
CA LEU A 15 -4.80 13.93 -4.00
C LEU A 15 -5.91 13.47 -3.08
N SER A 16 -7.12 13.31 -3.60
CA SER A 16 -8.21 12.58 -2.95
C SER A 16 -8.71 11.47 -3.85
N ALA A 17 -9.10 10.35 -3.26
CA ALA A 17 -9.63 9.19 -3.97
C ALA A 17 -10.50 8.34 -3.02
N GLU A 18 -11.07 7.27 -3.54
CA GLU A 18 -11.46 6.11 -2.74
C GLU A 18 -10.51 4.96 -3.05
N TRP A 19 -9.96 4.34 -2.01
CA TRP A 19 -9.28 3.06 -2.11
C TRP A 19 -10.28 1.96 -1.80
N ARG A 20 -10.34 0.94 -2.65
CA ARG A 20 -11.35 -0.13 -2.52
C ARG A 20 -10.77 -1.50 -2.79
N ASP A 21 -11.33 -2.48 -2.05
CA ASP A 21 -11.08 -3.91 -2.22
C ASP A 21 -9.60 -4.27 -2.14
N LEU A 22 -8.93 -3.82 -1.06
CA LEU A 22 -7.49 -3.99 -0.89
C LEU A 22 -7.16 -5.43 -0.51
N VAL A 23 -6.58 -6.18 -1.43
CA VAL A 23 -5.98 -7.51 -1.18
C VAL A 23 -4.60 -7.31 -0.60
N MET A 24 -4.33 -7.89 0.56
CA MET A 24 -3.05 -7.74 1.27
C MET A 24 -2.46 -9.12 1.59
N LEU A 25 -1.32 -9.43 1.00
CA LEU A 25 -0.51 -10.62 1.27
C LEU A 25 0.73 -10.18 2.04
N ASN A 26 0.87 -10.66 3.28
CA ASN A 26 1.88 -10.19 4.21
C ASN A 26 2.89 -11.31 4.47
N TYR A 27 4.17 -11.00 4.33
CA TYR A 27 5.27 -11.93 4.45
C TYR A 27 6.27 -11.46 5.49
N GLN A 28 6.56 -12.30 6.48
CA GLN A 28 7.67 -12.08 7.40
C GLN A 28 8.98 -12.23 6.64
N ILE A 29 9.90 -11.29 6.86
CA ILE A 29 11.20 -11.25 6.19
C ILE A 29 12.34 -11.04 7.19
N ASP A 30 13.56 -11.33 6.74
CA ASP A 30 14.77 -10.86 7.41
C ASP A 30 14.86 -9.32 7.23
N PRO A 31 15.03 -8.54 8.30
CA PRO A 31 15.16 -7.09 8.23
C PRO A 31 16.25 -6.60 7.26
N SER A 32 17.30 -7.39 7.06
CA SER A 32 18.41 -7.06 6.15
C SER A 32 17.97 -6.87 4.70
N LEU A 33 16.89 -7.52 4.26
CA LEU A 33 16.35 -7.39 2.90
C LEU A 33 15.84 -5.98 2.59
N VAL A 34 15.33 -5.29 3.60
CA VAL A 34 14.78 -3.93 3.44
C VAL A 34 15.67 -2.85 4.03
N ALA A 35 16.74 -3.20 4.75
CA ALA A 35 17.61 -2.24 5.44
C ALA A 35 18.14 -1.13 4.53
N ARG A 36 18.53 -1.47 3.28
CA ARG A 36 19.01 -0.50 2.27
C ARG A 36 17.93 0.45 1.74
N HIS A 37 16.66 0.14 1.99
CA HIS A 37 15.51 0.91 1.53
C HIS A 37 14.91 1.80 2.63
N VAL A 38 15.39 1.67 3.87
CA VAL A 38 14.93 2.49 5.00
C VAL A 38 15.38 3.93 4.78
N PRO A 39 14.45 4.90 4.64
CA PRO A 39 14.81 6.29 4.42
C PRO A 39 15.49 6.90 5.64
N GLN A 40 16.37 7.88 5.40
CA GLN A 40 17.03 8.63 6.48
C GLN A 40 15.98 9.27 7.41
N GLY A 41 16.21 9.19 8.71
CA GLY A 41 15.31 9.72 9.74
C GLY A 41 14.13 8.81 10.09
N THR A 42 14.09 7.58 9.54
CA THR A 42 13.12 6.54 9.92
C THR A 42 13.82 5.30 10.44
N GLU A 43 13.09 4.45 11.12
CA GLU A 43 13.52 3.11 11.56
C GLU A 43 12.49 2.06 11.16
N LEU A 44 12.88 0.79 11.05
CA LEU A 44 11.93 -0.28 10.76
C LEU A 44 10.88 -0.36 11.86
N ASP A 45 9.62 -0.49 11.45
CA ASP A 45 8.52 -0.83 12.34
C ASP A 45 8.26 -2.34 12.27
N ALA A 46 8.05 -2.95 13.43
CA ALA A 46 7.93 -4.39 13.57
C ALA A 46 6.67 -4.76 14.35
N PHE A 47 6.00 -5.79 13.90
CA PHE A 47 4.87 -6.40 14.60
C PHE A 47 5.37 -7.63 15.38
N ASP A 48 5.22 -7.63 16.70
CA ASP A 48 5.71 -8.70 17.60
C ASP A 48 7.20 -9.04 17.36
N GLY A 49 8.03 -8.01 17.13
CA GLY A 49 9.45 -8.17 16.86
C GLY A 49 9.79 -8.73 15.46
N ARG A 50 8.82 -8.83 14.57
CA ARG A 50 8.95 -9.38 13.22
C ARG A 50 8.77 -8.28 12.16
N THR A 51 9.65 -8.28 11.17
CA THR A 51 9.57 -7.36 10.03
C THR A 51 8.74 -7.98 8.91
N TYR A 52 7.86 -7.17 8.32
CA TYR A 52 6.96 -7.61 7.24
C TYR A 52 7.16 -6.79 5.96
N VAL A 53 6.96 -7.46 4.81
CA VAL A 53 6.61 -6.83 3.55
C VAL A 53 5.21 -7.24 3.16
N SER A 54 4.47 -6.32 2.53
CA SER A 54 3.13 -6.60 2.04
C SER A 54 3.04 -6.34 0.54
N LEU A 55 2.52 -7.34 -0.20
CA LEU A 55 2.08 -7.14 -1.56
C LEU A 55 0.60 -6.76 -1.52
N VAL A 56 0.29 -5.55 -1.98
CA VAL A 56 -1.05 -4.95 -1.86
C VAL A 56 -1.58 -4.61 -3.23
N GLY A 57 -2.78 -5.11 -3.57
CA GLY A 57 -3.49 -4.75 -4.80
C GLY A 57 -4.84 -4.12 -4.48
N PHE A 58 -5.18 -3.02 -5.13
CA PHE A 58 -6.41 -2.29 -4.85
C PHE A 58 -6.83 -1.39 -6.01
N ARG A 59 -8.02 -0.78 -5.89
CA ARG A 59 -8.56 0.16 -6.86
C ARG A 59 -8.54 1.58 -6.32
N PHE A 60 -8.03 2.50 -7.12
CA PHE A 60 -8.31 3.93 -7.01
C PHE A 60 -9.60 4.26 -7.74
N LEU A 61 -10.54 4.89 -7.07
CA LEU A 61 -11.78 5.38 -7.65
C LEU A 61 -11.95 6.87 -7.37
N ARG A 62 -12.56 7.59 -8.32
CA ARG A 62 -12.90 9.02 -8.20
C ARG A 62 -11.69 9.91 -7.86
N THR A 63 -10.53 9.59 -8.39
CA THR A 63 -9.27 10.31 -8.13
C THR A 63 -9.35 11.75 -8.58
N ARG A 64 -8.96 12.68 -7.69
CA ARG A 64 -8.93 14.11 -7.92
C ARG A 64 -7.63 14.70 -7.41
N LEU A 65 -7.01 15.56 -8.21
CA LEU A 65 -5.89 16.39 -7.78
C LEU A 65 -6.37 17.57 -6.96
N PHE A 66 -5.60 17.94 -5.94
CA PHE A 66 -5.89 19.04 -5.01
C PHE A 66 -7.27 18.92 -4.34
N GLY A 67 -7.83 17.71 -4.29
CA GLY A 67 -9.13 17.39 -3.70
C GLY A 67 -10.35 17.72 -4.58
N PHE A 68 -10.19 18.42 -5.71
CA PHE A 68 -11.33 18.89 -6.52
C PHE A 68 -11.18 18.73 -8.04
N VAL A 69 -9.97 18.70 -8.60
CA VAL A 69 -9.75 18.56 -10.04
C VAL A 69 -9.77 17.08 -10.43
N PRO A 70 -10.79 16.57 -11.16
CA PRO A 70 -10.78 15.21 -11.65
C PRO A 70 -9.54 14.95 -12.52
N LEU A 71 -8.89 13.81 -12.34
CA LEU A 71 -7.77 13.41 -13.19
C LEU A 71 -8.32 12.90 -14.53
N PRO A 72 -8.26 13.68 -15.63
CA PRO A 72 -8.90 13.30 -16.89
C PRO A 72 -8.41 11.94 -17.36
N PHE A 73 -9.32 11.04 -17.74
CA PHE A 73 -9.05 9.67 -18.19
C PHE A 73 -8.37 8.75 -17.16
N HIS A 74 -8.12 9.25 -15.91
CA HIS A 74 -7.38 8.53 -14.86
C HIS A 74 -8.11 8.60 -13.50
N THR A 75 -9.42 8.81 -13.50
CA THR A 75 -10.21 8.87 -12.28
C THR A 75 -10.32 7.52 -11.57
N ASN A 76 -10.25 6.42 -12.33
CA ASN A 76 -10.30 5.07 -11.81
C ASN A 76 -9.17 4.25 -12.43
N PHE A 77 -8.40 3.57 -11.60
CA PHE A 77 -7.31 2.69 -12.02
C PHE A 77 -6.95 1.71 -10.89
N ASP A 78 -6.25 0.65 -11.26
CA ASP A 78 -5.72 -0.33 -10.31
C ASP A 78 -4.31 0.06 -9.90
N GLU A 79 -3.93 -0.31 -8.69
CA GLU A 79 -2.55 -0.25 -8.22
C GLU A 79 -2.18 -1.56 -7.54
N VAL A 80 -0.95 -2.00 -7.77
CA VAL A 80 -0.30 -3.03 -6.96
C VAL A 80 1.03 -2.49 -6.47
N ASN A 81 1.25 -2.56 -5.16
CA ASN A 81 2.51 -2.13 -4.56
C ASN A 81 3.11 -3.21 -3.65
N LEU A 82 4.43 -3.25 -3.60
CA LEU A 82 5.20 -3.96 -2.58
C LEU A 82 5.75 -2.93 -1.61
N ARG A 83 5.37 -3.04 -0.33
CA ARG A 83 5.74 -2.07 0.71
C ARG A 83 6.23 -2.76 1.97
N PHE A 84 6.96 -2.01 2.80
CA PHE A 84 7.31 -2.39 4.16
C PHE A 84 7.01 -1.25 5.13
N TYR A 85 7.23 -1.47 6.41
CA TYR A 85 6.74 -0.62 7.48
C TYR A 85 7.90 0.04 8.21
N VAL A 86 7.77 1.35 8.42
CA VAL A 86 8.73 2.17 9.15
C VAL A 86 8.00 3.10 10.10
N LYS A 87 8.75 3.62 11.06
CA LYS A 87 8.28 4.65 11.98
C LYS A 87 9.31 5.75 12.12
N ARG A 88 8.85 6.92 12.49
CA ARG A 88 9.66 8.09 12.77
C ARG A 88 9.22 8.74 14.05
N ARG A 89 10.16 9.05 14.93
CA ARG A 89 9.90 9.81 16.13
C ARG A 89 9.95 11.31 15.85
N GLU A 90 8.93 12.04 16.28
CA GLU A 90 8.86 13.49 16.17
C GLU A 90 8.31 14.07 17.47
N GLY A 91 9.18 14.74 18.28
CA GLY A 91 8.84 15.12 19.64
C GLY A 91 8.51 13.91 20.50
N ASP A 92 7.39 13.96 21.22
CA ASP A 92 6.89 12.84 22.05
C ASP A 92 6.00 11.86 21.29
N GLY A 93 5.80 12.07 19.96
CA GLY A 93 4.94 11.24 19.10
C GLY A 93 5.73 10.30 18.19
N GLU A 94 5.04 9.26 17.74
CA GLU A 94 5.52 8.32 16.73
C GLU A 94 4.61 8.35 15.50
N LYS A 95 5.21 8.41 14.33
CA LYS A 95 4.53 8.40 13.04
C LYS A 95 4.82 7.08 12.33
N CYS A 96 3.85 6.18 12.33
CA CYS A 96 3.92 4.91 11.62
C CYS A 96 3.58 5.11 10.14
N GLY A 97 4.43 4.60 9.26
CA GLY A 97 4.28 4.80 7.83
C GLY A 97 4.84 3.67 6.99
N VAL A 98 4.66 3.78 5.70
CA VAL A 98 5.10 2.80 4.71
C VAL A 98 6.18 3.34 3.81
N VAL A 99 7.01 2.44 3.31
CA VAL A 99 7.97 2.69 2.23
C VAL A 99 7.68 1.73 1.09
N PHE A 100 7.57 2.25 -0.12
CA PHE A 100 7.31 1.44 -1.30
C PHE A 100 8.61 0.96 -1.95
N ILE A 101 8.72 -0.35 -2.13
CA ILE A 101 9.79 -0.97 -2.94
C ILE A 101 9.52 -0.71 -4.42
N ARG A 102 8.26 -0.92 -4.82
CA ARG A 102 7.78 -0.67 -6.19
C ARG A 102 6.27 -0.59 -6.23
N GLU A 103 5.77 0.27 -7.11
CA GLU A 103 4.36 0.48 -7.36
C GLU A 103 4.05 0.29 -8.84
N ILE A 104 3.00 -0.45 -9.14
CA ILE A 104 2.55 -0.79 -10.49
C ILE A 104 1.20 -0.13 -10.74
N VAL A 105 1.08 0.64 -11.81
CA VAL A 105 -0.17 1.26 -12.24
C VAL A 105 -0.37 1.08 -13.75
N PRO A 106 -1.61 1.04 -14.28
CA PRO A 106 -1.84 0.80 -15.70
C PRO A 106 -1.57 2.03 -16.58
N ARG A 107 -1.33 3.18 -15.99
CA ARG A 107 -1.30 4.47 -16.68
C ARG A 107 0.02 5.21 -16.48
N PHE A 108 0.72 5.43 -17.57
CA PHE A 108 2.01 6.15 -17.58
C PHE A 108 1.92 7.54 -16.94
N ALA A 109 0.84 8.30 -17.20
CA ALA A 109 0.67 9.64 -16.64
C ALA A 109 0.56 9.64 -15.10
N VAL A 110 -0.12 8.64 -14.51
CA VAL A 110 -0.20 8.47 -13.05
C VAL A 110 1.18 8.18 -12.48
N ALA A 111 1.91 7.24 -13.10
CA ALA A 111 3.27 6.91 -12.69
C ALA A 111 4.21 8.13 -12.72
N GLN A 112 4.12 8.96 -13.75
CA GLN A 112 4.95 10.17 -13.87
C GLN A 112 4.59 11.22 -12.81
N LEU A 113 3.30 11.44 -12.55
CA LEU A 113 2.87 12.40 -11.53
C LEU A 113 3.37 12.00 -10.14
N ALA A 114 3.25 10.74 -9.76
CA ALA A 114 3.70 10.23 -8.48
C ALA A 114 5.23 10.27 -8.34
N ARG A 115 5.97 9.92 -9.40
CA ARG A 115 7.44 10.07 -9.42
C ARG A 115 7.87 11.52 -9.23
N LEU A 116 7.20 12.47 -9.86
CA LEU A 116 7.54 13.90 -9.76
C LEU A 116 7.14 14.47 -8.39
N ALA A 117 6.03 14.01 -7.81
CA ALA A 117 5.54 14.54 -6.55
C ALA A 117 6.30 13.99 -5.33
N TYR A 118 6.63 12.69 -5.33
CA TYR A 118 7.15 12.00 -4.16
C TYR A 118 8.49 11.28 -4.40
N GLY A 119 8.95 11.14 -5.65
CA GLY A 119 10.16 10.37 -5.99
C GLY A 119 9.96 8.85 -5.92
N GLU A 120 8.74 8.38 -5.87
CA GLU A 120 8.35 6.97 -5.72
C GLU A 120 8.72 6.12 -6.94
N ASN A 121 8.92 4.80 -6.73
CA ASN A 121 9.38 3.87 -7.74
C ASN A 121 8.22 3.23 -8.53
N TYR A 122 7.46 4.07 -9.25
CA TYR A 122 6.34 3.62 -10.09
C TYR A 122 6.79 3.00 -11.40
N VAL A 123 6.11 1.93 -11.82
CA VAL A 123 6.18 1.38 -13.18
C VAL A 123 4.77 1.31 -13.77
N SER A 124 4.68 1.48 -15.11
CA SER A 124 3.40 1.35 -15.81
C SER A 124 3.36 0.05 -16.58
N LEU A 125 2.41 -0.82 -16.23
CA LEU A 125 2.19 -2.12 -16.85
C LEU A 125 0.68 -2.29 -17.14
N PRO A 126 0.27 -3.07 -18.16
CA PRO A 126 -1.12 -3.43 -18.34
C PRO A 126 -1.66 -4.14 -17.10
N MET A 127 -2.84 -3.74 -16.61
CA MET A 127 -3.45 -4.31 -15.42
C MET A 127 -4.91 -4.66 -15.67
N ARG A 128 -5.42 -5.60 -14.87
CA ARG A 128 -6.83 -5.95 -14.79
C ARG A 128 -7.16 -6.46 -13.39
N HIS A 129 -8.42 -6.36 -13.00
CA HIS A 129 -8.91 -6.88 -11.73
C HIS A 129 -10.22 -7.66 -11.89
N SER A 130 -10.54 -8.44 -10.87
CA SER A 130 -11.84 -9.09 -10.70
C SER A 130 -12.19 -9.05 -9.22
N VAL A 131 -13.37 -8.51 -8.90
CA VAL A 131 -13.89 -8.45 -7.52
C VAL A 131 -15.32 -8.96 -7.52
N HIS A 132 -15.58 -9.95 -6.68
CA HIS A 132 -16.89 -10.56 -6.49
C HIS A 132 -17.21 -10.64 -5.01
N THR A 133 -18.33 -10.04 -4.61
CA THR A 133 -18.86 -10.12 -3.24
C THR A 133 -20.22 -10.79 -3.28
N ASN A 134 -20.44 -11.71 -2.37
CA ASN A 134 -21.73 -12.37 -2.17
C ASN A 134 -21.97 -12.66 -0.68
N GLY A 135 -23.08 -13.29 -0.33
CA GLY A 135 -23.38 -13.62 1.07
C GLY A 135 -22.39 -14.57 1.77
N ALA A 136 -21.49 -15.23 1.01
CA ALA A 136 -20.48 -16.13 1.55
C ALA A 136 -19.13 -15.44 1.81
N GLY A 137 -18.93 -14.21 1.30
CA GLY A 137 -17.69 -13.45 1.48
C GLY A 137 -17.32 -12.61 0.27
N ILE A 138 -16.02 -12.36 0.12
CA ILE A 138 -15.44 -11.59 -0.97
C ILE A 138 -14.29 -12.38 -1.63
N ARG A 139 -14.21 -12.29 -2.95
CA ARG A 139 -13.06 -12.72 -3.74
C ARG A 139 -12.55 -11.54 -4.55
N ALA A 140 -11.26 -11.27 -4.46
CA ALA A 140 -10.62 -10.19 -5.21
C ALA A 140 -9.29 -10.66 -5.81
N GLU A 141 -9.03 -10.22 -7.03
CA GLU A 141 -7.82 -10.53 -7.79
C GLU A 141 -7.35 -9.29 -8.54
N TYR A 142 -6.04 -9.05 -8.50
CA TYR A 142 -5.35 -8.01 -9.27
C TYR A 142 -4.24 -8.63 -10.08
N GLN A 143 -4.20 -8.34 -11.37
CA GLN A 143 -3.22 -8.90 -12.29
C GLN A 143 -2.53 -7.79 -13.08
N TRP A 144 -1.25 -8.00 -13.38
CA TRP A 144 -0.45 -7.15 -14.27
C TRP A 144 0.35 -7.99 -15.25
N GLN A 145 0.76 -7.41 -16.36
CA GLN A 145 1.43 -8.14 -17.43
C GLN A 145 2.91 -7.77 -17.50
N VAL A 146 3.79 -8.78 -17.41
CA VAL A 146 5.24 -8.66 -17.60
C VAL A 146 5.63 -9.57 -18.77
N ALA A 147 6.37 -9.04 -19.75
CA ALA A 147 6.84 -9.82 -20.91
C ALA A 147 5.73 -10.70 -21.55
N ARG A 148 4.50 -10.20 -21.64
CA ARG A 148 3.30 -10.89 -22.14
C ARG A 148 2.74 -12.00 -21.25
N GLN A 149 3.30 -12.22 -20.08
CA GLN A 149 2.76 -13.14 -19.06
C GLN A 149 2.01 -12.36 -17.98
N TRP A 150 0.89 -12.90 -17.51
CA TRP A 150 0.13 -12.32 -16.43
C TRP A 150 0.67 -12.81 -15.09
N CYS A 151 0.97 -11.86 -14.22
CA CYS A 151 1.27 -12.07 -12.82
C CYS A 151 0.07 -11.57 -12.01
N GLY A 152 -0.15 -12.09 -10.82
CA GLY A 152 -1.28 -11.61 -10.02
C GLY A 152 -1.26 -12.05 -8.57
N LEU A 153 -1.97 -11.30 -7.76
CA LEU A 153 -2.32 -11.67 -6.40
C LEU A 153 -3.83 -11.83 -6.30
N ARG A 154 -4.25 -12.83 -5.55
CA ARG A 154 -5.67 -13.10 -5.27
C ARG A 154 -5.89 -13.44 -3.81
N ALA A 155 -7.09 -13.14 -3.31
CA ALA A 155 -7.52 -13.57 -2.00
C ALA A 155 -9.03 -13.85 -1.98
N GLU A 156 -9.43 -14.76 -1.09
CA GLU A 156 -10.82 -15.10 -0.80
C GLU A 156 -11.03 -14.95 0.72
N GLY A 157 -11.79 -13.93 1.11
CA GLY A 157 -12.15 -13.67 2.51
C GLY A 157 -13.54 -14.21 2.82
N PRO A 158 -13.67 -15.15 3.75
CA PRO A 158 -14.97 -15.76 4.09
C PRO A 158 -15.83 -14.83 4.95
N GLY A 159 -17.15 -15.01 4.86
CA GLY A 159 -18.13 -14.40 5.75
C GLY A 159 -18.26 -12.88 5.61
N ALA A 160 -18.51 -12.22 6.72
CA ALA A 160 -18.68 -10.77 6.79
C ALA A 160 -17.39 -10.09 7.25
N SER A 161 -17.13 -8.88 6.72
CA SER A 161 -16.03 -8.06 7.20
C SER A 161 -16.28 -7.54 8.62
N ALA A 162 -15.21 -7.34 9.39
CA ALA A 162 -15.23 -6.71 10.71
C ALA A 162 -14.07 -5.73 10.84
N TYR A 163 -14.13 -4.80 11.76
CA TYR A 163 -12.95 -4.00 12.10
C TYR A 163 -11.84 -4.91 12.63
N ALA A 164 -10.60 -4.59 12.27
CA ALA A 164 -9.43 -5.30 12.81
C ALA A 164 -9.46 -5.27 14.35
N ALA A 165 -9.09 -6.38 14.97
CA ALA A 165 -8.99 -6.43 16.42
C ALA A 165 -7.81 -5.56 16.89
N GLU A 166 -7.95 -4.94 18.04
CA GLU A 166 -6.87 -4.16 18.65
C GLU A 166 -5.63 -5.04 18.89
N GLY A 167 -4.47 -4.54 18.46
CA GLY A 167 -3.20 -5.28 18.56
C GLY A 167 -3.05 -6.41 17.54
N SER A 168 -3.96 -6.57 16.58
CA SER A 168 -3.83 -7.59 15.53
C SER A 168 -2.87 -7.16 14.42
N ILE A 169 -2.40 -8.13 13.63
CA ILE A 169 -1.59 -7.85 12.45
C ILE A 169 -2.37 -7.06 11.38
N GLU A 170 -3.66 -7.29 11.27
CA GLU A 170 -4.53 -6.54 10.36
C GLU A 170 -4.55 -5.04 10.74
N GLN A 171 -4.65 -4.72 12.03
CA GLN A 171 -4.57 -3.36 12.51
C GLN A 171 -3.19 -2.76 12.21
N PHE A 172 -2.12 -3.45 12.57
CA PHE A 172 -0.75 -3.00 12.27
C PHE A 172 -0.58 -2.70 10.78
N ILE A 173 -0.98 -3.60 9.89
CA ILE A 173 -0.82 -3.45 8.43
C ILE A 173 -1.65 -2.28 7.86
N THR A 174 -2.84 -2.01 8.40
CA THR A 174 -3.78 -1.02 7.85
C THR A 174 -3.67 0.36 8.46
N GLU A 175 -3.11 0.50 9.65
CA GLU A 175 -3.09 1.78 10.40
C GLU A 175 -1.72 2.49 10.35
N HIS A 176 -1.06 2.46 9.18
CA HIS A 176 0.12 3.25 8.87
C HIS A 176 -0.29 4.44 8.00
N TYR A 177 -0.38 5.61 8.62
CA TYR A 177 -0.94 6.83 8.01
C TYR A 177 0.08 7.76 7.36
N TRP A 178 1.35 7.35 7.28
CA TRP A 178 2.41 8.12 6.65
C TRP A 178 3.05 7.36 5.51
N GLY A 179 3.56 8.10 4.52
CA GLY A 179 4.43 7.57 3.48
C GLY A 179 5.81 8.22 3.57
N TYR A 180 6.85 7.43 3.36
CA TYR A 180 8.23 7.88 3.38
C TYR A 180 8.93 7.45 2.10
N SER A 181 9.49 8.40 1.36
CA SER A 181 10.20 8.14 0.12
C SER A 181 11.64 8.62 0.18
N ALA A 182 12.59 7.68 0.02
CA ALA A 182 14.01 8.01 -0.08
C ALA A 182 14.28 8.75 -1.39
N GLN A 183 15.00 9.89 -1.30
CA GLN A 183 15.33 10.70 -2.45
C GLN A 183 16.73 10.38 -2.96
N ARG A 184 16.99 10.63 -4.24
CA ARG A 184 18.28 10.33 -4.90
C ARG A 184 19.48 11.06 -4.30
N ASP A 185 19.24 12.17 -3.63
CA ASP A 185 20.26 12.97 -2.94
C ASP A 185 20.47 12.58 -1.47
N GLY A 186 19.91 11.43 -1.06
CA GLY A 186 20.00 10.91 0.31
C GLY A 186 18.97 11.46 1.28
N GLY A 187 18.15 12.46 0.89
CA GLY A 187 17.05 12.96 1.72
C GLY A 187 15.84 12.05 1.75
N CYS A 188 14.87 12.43 2.55
CA CYS A 188 13.57 11.74 2.65
C CYS A 188 12.41 12.72 2.47
N VAL A 189 11.36 12.31 1.76
CA VAL A 189 10.08 13.00 1.70
C VAL A 189 9.08 12.24 2.56
N GLU A 190 8.45 12.96 3.50
CA GLU A 190 7.36 12.48 4.35
C GLU A 190 6.04 13.06 3.84
N TYR A 191 4.98 12.26 3.74
CA TYR A 191 3.64 12.72 3.42
C TYR A 191 2.59 11.96 4.24
N HIS A 192 1.51 12.67 4.57
CA HIS A 192 0.41 12.12 5.35
C HIS A 192 -0.68 11.54 4.44
N VAL A 193 -1.25 10.40 4.84
CA VAL A 193 -2.39 9.75 4.19
C VAL A 193 -3.48 9.57 5.23
N SER A 194 -4.59 10.29 5.06
CA SER A 194 -5.72 10.22 5.98
C SER A 194 -6.82 9.32 5.40
N HIS A 195 -7.24 8.36 6.20
CA HIS A 195 -8.40 7.51 5.91
C HIS A 195 -9.03 7.01 7.22
N ALA A 196 -10.29 6.59 7.17
CA ALA A 196 -10.93 5.92 8.29
C ALA A 196 -10.38 4.48 8.45
N PRO A 197 -10.40 3.92 9.66
CA PRO A 197 -10.11 2.49 9.85
C PRO A 197 -10.99 1.62 8.95
N TRP A 198 -10.41 0.58 8.38
CA TRP A 198 -11.09 -0.30 7.44
C TRP A 198 -11.66 -1.53 8.09
N ARG A 199 -12.77 -2.01 7.54
CA ARG A 199 -13.24 -3.36 7.84
C ARG A 199 -12.45 -4.35 7.00
N VAL A 200 -12.17 -5.52 7.57
CA VAL A 200 -11.35 -6.55 6.93
C VAL A 200 -12.09 -7.90 6.91
N TRP A 201 -11.89 -8.66 5.86
CA TRP A 201 -12.16 -10.09 5.81
C TRP A 201 -10.85 -10.79 6.17
N GLY A 202 -10.70 -11.14 7.46
CA GLY A 202 -9.51 -11.83 7.98
C GLY A 202 -9.47 -13.30 7.60
N GLY A 203 -8.29 -13.93 7.78
CA GLY A 203 -8.10 -15.35 7.50
C GLY A 203 -8.31 -15.73 6.03
N ALA A 204 -8.07 -14.80 5.11
CA ALA A 204 -8.27 -15.02 3.69
C ALA A 204 -7.29 -16.09 3.15
N MET A 205 -7.80 -16.99 2.30
CA MET A 205 -6.94 -17.81 1.45
C MET A 205 -6.38 -16.93 0.34
N ALA A 206 -5.06 -16.86 0.22
CA ALA A 206 -4.42 -15.96 -0.71
C ALA A 206 -3.20 -16.61 -1.39
N ALA A 207 -2.92 -16.17 -2.61
CA ALA A 207 -1.76 -16.60 -3.38
C ALA A 207 -1.28 -15.48 -4.31
N PHE A 208 0.02 -15.48 -4.53
CA PHE A 208 0.67 -14.78 -5.64
C PHE A 208 1.05 -15.80 -6.72
N GLU A 209 0.87 -15.44 -7.99
CA GLU A 209 1.25 -16.24 -9.14
C GLU A 209 1.96 -15.38 -10.18
N GLY A 210 3.02 -15.92 -10.80
CA GLY A 210 3.74 -15.29 -11.89
C GLY A 210 5.17 -14.92 -11.57
N ASP A 211 5.83 -14.18 -12.47
CA ASP A 211 7.24 -13.78 -12.35
C ASP A 211 7.39 -12.54 -11.47
N ALA A 212 7.62 -12.77 -10.18
CA ALA A 212 7.91 -11.70 -9.23
C ALA A 212 9.34 -11.14 -9.40
N GLU A 213 10.30 -11.96 -9.84
CA GLU A 213 11.71 -11.57 -9.92
C GLU A 213 11.94 -10.46 -10.93
N SER A 214 11.28 -10.51 -12.09
CA SER A 214 11.37 -9.47 -13.13
C SER A 214 10.90 -8.10 -12.65
N VAL A 215 10.02 -8.05 -11.66
CA VAL A 215 9.44 -6.78 -11.16
C VAL A 215 10.14 -6.31 -9.89
N TYR A 216 10.35 -7.21 -8.94
CA TYR A 216 10.80 -6.87 -7.59
C TYR A 216 12.23 -7.30 -7.28
N GLY A 217 12.90 -8.00 -8.22
CA GLY A 217 14.24 -8.57 -8.04
C GLY A 217 14.22 -9.93 -7.34
N ALA A 218 15.32 -10.67 -7.44
CA ALA A 218 15.42 -12.07 -7.02
C ALA A 218 15.16 -12.27 -5.50
N GLU A 219 15.52 -11.32 -4.66
CA GLU A 219 15.33 -11.43 -3.21
C GLU A 219 13.85 -11.41 -2.85
N PHE A 220 13.11 -10.40 -3.31
CA PHE A 220 11.67 -10.30 -3.09
C PHE A 220 10.88 -11.34 -3.91
N GLY A 221 11.37 -11.73 -5.08
CA GLY A 221 10.79 -12.82 -5.86
C GLY A 221 10.68 -14.09 -5.05
N ARG A 222 11.77 -14.52 -4.38
CA ARG A 222 11.76 -15.69 -3.50
C ARG A 222 10.79 -15.55 -2.31
N VAL A 223 10.64 -14.35 -1.76
CA VAL A 223 9.69 -14.11 -0.68
C VAL A 223 8.26 -14.28 -1.15
N LEU A 224 7.90 -13.66 -2.27
CA LEU A 224 6.54 -13.63 -2.80
C LEU A 224 6.05 -15.00 -3.31
N HIS A 225 6.95 -15.92 -3.63
CA HIS A 225 6.60 -17.31 -4.00
C HIS A 225 6.31 -18.22 -2.80
N ARG A 226 6.52 -17.75 -1.57
CA ARG A 226 6.12 -18.47 -0.36
C ARG A 226 4.63 -18.31 -0.11
N THR A 227 4.07 -19.15 0.75
CA THR A 227 2.76 -18.87 1.34
C THR A 227 2.87 -17.62 2.22
N PRO A 228 1.97 -16.63 2.09
CA PRO A 228 1.97 -15.48 2.98
C PRO A 228 1.73 -15.89 4.43
N ASP A 229 2.41 -15.23 5.36
CA ASP A 229 2.27 -15.47 6.80
C ASP A 229 0.92 -14.97 7.34
N SER A 230 0.35 -13.94 6.71
CA SER A 230 -1.05 -13.55 6.88
C SER A 230 -1.61 -12.97 5.59
N ALA A 231 -2.92 -13.07 5.41
CA ALA A 231 -3.61 -12.43 4.29
C ALA A 231 -5.03 -12.02 4.69
N PHE A 232 -5.46 -10.89 4.13
CA PHE A 232 -6.82 -10.40 4.31
C PHE A 232 -7.22 -9.47 3.16
N ILE A 233 -8.51 -9.15 3.08
CA ILE A 233 -9.05 -8.14 2.17
C ILE A 233 -9.63 -7.02 3.02
N ALA A 234 -9.30 -5.76 2.73
CA ALA A 234 -9.91 -4.60 3.35
C ALA A 234 -10.91 -3.95 2.39
N ASP A 235 -12.03 -3.46 2.94
CA ASP A 235 -13.08 -2.79 2.16
C ASP A 235 -12.62 -1.44 1.60
N GLY A 236 -11.71 -0.79 2.33
CA GLY A 236 -11.20 0.52 1.98
C GLY A 236 -12.13 1.66 2.36
N SER A 237 -11.74 2.88 2.01
CA SER A 237 -12.50 4.10 2.30
C SER A 237 -12.13 5.24 1.36
N SER A 238 -12.74 6.41 1.57
CA SER A 238 -12.23 7.67 1.04
C SER A 238 -10.88 7.99 1.69
N VAL A 239 -9.92 8.45 0.87
CA VAL A 239 -8.58 8.80 1.31
C VAL A 239 -8.20 10.21 0.85
N ARG A 240 -7.33 10.85 1.62
CA ARG A 240 -6.66 12.10 1.25
C ARG A 240 -5.16 11.91 1.43
N VAL A 241 -4.43 12.19 0.38
CA VAL A 241 -2.96 12.24 0.40
C VAL A 241 -2.55 13.70 0.41
N PHE A 242 -1.75 14.09 1.38
CA PHE A 242 -1.32 15.47 1.54
C PHE A 242 0.02 15.71 0.84
N ALA A 243 0.32 16.99 0.56
CA ALA A 243 1.58 17.35 -0.06
C ALA A 243 2.77 16.93 0.81
N GLY A 244 3.75 16.29 0.19
CA GLY A 244 4.95 15.85 0.87
C GLY A 244 5.81 17.01 1.37
N ARG A 245 6.51 16.79 2.48
CA ARG A 245 7.53 17.69 3.00
C ARG A 245 8.87 16.95 3.08
N ARG A 246 9.94 17.64 2.78
CA ARG A 246 11.29 17.09 2.99
C ARG A 246 11.61 17.07 4.47
N ILE A 247 12.14 15.96 4.93
CA ILE A 247 12.69 15.80 6.29
C ILE A 247 14.20 15.56 6.20
N SER A 248 14.91 16.01 7.20
CA SER A 248 16.38 15.89 7.35
C SER A 248 16.70 14.78 8.35
#